data_8463b8b52922410f502298618fe08649
#
_entry.id   8463b8b52922410f502298618fe08649
#
_cell.length_a   1.000
_cell.length_b   1.000
_cell.length_c   1.000
_cell.angle_alpha   90.00
_cell.angle_beta   90.00
_cell.angle_gamma   90.00
#
_symmetry.space_group_name_H-M   'P 1'
#
loop_
_entity.id
_entity.type
_entity.pdbx_description
1 polymer ?
#
loop_
_entity_poly.entity_id
_entity_poly.type
_entity_poly.pdbx_seq_one_letter_code
_entity_poly.pdbx_strand_id
1 'polypeptide(L)'
;LVSVALIVALMPLVSSPAKAQDAKLKIGFLPGVVDPFYQVMEIGVNQAAADLGMEVVTQYPDEWNVTKQTPILEAYIARGDLDYIIIAPVDKEQMIAPLQKALDAGIKIITVDTFLGDGDYINGPVTFPLSYIGSDNTEGGRIAARALVEKLGGSGKVYIQNTNPGVSSVDARAVGFQEVIAANPGMELVGMEYCEDDANIAAEQTAAVLQREPELAGIFGVNVFSAQGAGNAVKTAGLGGAVQVVAYDATKDAIENLRNGIVTMVLAQKPFDMGYLAMEFALADHSGVTSLPKRVQTGFAVITADNVDDPEFARFIYQVP
;
A
#
# COMPACT_ATOMS: atom_id res chain seq x y z
N LEU A 1 -20.12 -66.78 -59.29
CA LEU A 1 -20.39 -66.39 -57.92
C LEU A 1 -19.13 -65.66 -57.43
N VAL A 2 -19.19 -64.30 -57.37
CA VAL A 2 -18.11 -63.42 -56.85
C VAL A 2 -18.55 -62.98 -55.45
N SER A 3 -17.82 -63.40 -54.41
CA SER A 3 -18.05 -62.97 -53.03
C SER A 3 -17.35 -61.69 -52.82
N VAL A 4 -18.10 -60.63 -52.53
CA VAL A 4 -17.54 -59.30 -52.06
C VAL A 4 -17.40 -59.37 -50.56
N ALA A 5 -16.17 -59.33 -50.05
CA ALA A 5 -15.87 -59.20 -48.60
C ALA A 5 -15.90 -57.73 -48.21
N LEU A 6 -16.84 -57.40 -47.33
CA LEU A 6 -16.97 -56.07 -46.76
C LEU A 6 -15.97 -55.92 -45.60
N ILE A 7 -14.88 -55.11 -45.78
CA ILE A 7 -13.95 -54.79 -44.73
C ILE A 7 -14.49 -53.56 -43.95
N VAL A 8 -15.02 -53.81 -42.75
CA VAL A 8 -15.38 -52.76 -41.81
C VAL A 8 -14.12 -52.29 -41.11
N ALA A 9 -13.60 -51.07 -41.48
CA ALA A 9 -12.51 -50.43 -40.81
C ALA A 9 -13.03 -49.84 -39.47
N LEU A 10 -12.63 -50.43 -38.34
CA LEU A 10 -12.79 -49.82 -37.03
C LEU A 10 -11.81 -48.62 -36.94
N MET A 11 -12.33 -47.38 -37.01
CA MET A 11 -11.56 -46.19 -36.63
C MET A 11 -11.46 -46.16 -35.09
N PRO A 12 -10.25 -46.01 -34.53
CA PRO A 12 -10.12 -45.77 -33.10
C PRO A 12 -10.75 -44.42 -32.76
N LEU A 13 -11.69 -44.38 -31.82
CA LEU A 13 -12.15 -43.20 -31.18
C LEU A 13 -10.96 -42.60 -30.40
N VAL A 14 -10.33 -41.57 -30.98
CA VAL A 14 -9.40 -40.71 -30.25
C VAL A 14 -10.26 -39.94 -29.26
N SER A 15 -10.33 -40.39 -28.02
CA SER A 15 -10.86 -39.60 -26.90
C SER A 15 -9.90 -38.45 -26.73
N SER A 16 -10.30 -37.24 -27.15
CA SER A 16 -9.64 -36.01 -26.71
C SER A 16 -9.60 -36.03 -25.17
N PRO A 17 -8.44 -35.79 -24.53
CA PRO A 17 -8.43 -35.63 -23.09
C PRO A 17 -9.42 -34.51 -22.75
N ALA A 18 -10.41 -34.83 -21.89
CA ALA A 18 -11.23 -33.78 -21.27
C ALA A 18 -10.26 -32.76 -20.69
N LYS A 19 -10.36 -31.48 -21.10
CA LYS A 19 -9.67 -30.41 -20.41
C LYS A 19 -10.01 -30.61 -18.94
N ALA A 20 -8.97 -30.86 -18.11
CA ALA A 20 -9.12 -30.77 -16.68
C ALA A 20 -9.79 -29.43 -16.43
N GLN A 21 -10.89 -29.42 -15.66
CA GLN A 21 -11.55 -28.21 -15.25
C GLN A 21 -10.47 -27.41 -14.54
N ASP A 22 -10.01 -26.31 -15.14
CA ASP A 22 -8.86 -25.55 -14.66
C ASP A 22 -9.09 -25.26 -13.17
N ALA A 23 -8.21 -25.79 -12.33
CA ALA A 23 -8.28 -25.51 -10.89
C ALA A 23 -8.19 -24.00 -10.73
N LYS A 24 -9.08 -23.43 -9.92
CA LYS A 24 -9.08 -21.99 -9.66
C LYS A 24 -7.73 -21.54 -9.12
N LEU A 25 -7.21 -20.46 -9.66
CA LEU A 25 -5.99 -19.84 -9.18
C LEU A 25 -6.16 -19.42 -7.71
N LYS A 26 -5.24 -19.81 -6.85
CA LYS A 26 -5.30 -19.57 -5.40
C LYS A 26 -4.25 -18.56 -4.95
N ILE A 27 -4.72 -17.51 -4.31
CA ILE A 27 -3.93 -16.37 -3.91
C ILE A 27 -3.91 -16.26 -2.39
N GLY A 28 -2.72 -16.11 -1.80
CA GLY A 28 -2.56 -15.62 -0.43
C GLY A 28 -2.46 -14.10 -0.44
N PHE A 29 -3.35 -13.39 0.26
CA PHE A 29 -3.21 -11.97 0.50
C PHE A 29 -2.71 -11.73 1.92
N LEU A 30 -1.55 -11.08 2.06
CA LEU A 30 -0.88 -10.80 3.33
C LEU A 30 -0.60 -9.30 3.44
N PRO A 31 -1.53 -8.52 3.99
CA PRO A 31 -1.33 -7.09 4.24
C PRO A 31 -0.31 -6.81 5.34
N GLY A 32 0.00 -5.52 5.56
CA GLY A 32 1.00 -5.10 6.57
C GLY A 32 0.46 -5.10 7.99
N VAL A 33 -0.77 -4.64 8.18
CA VAL A 33 -1.46 -4.52 9.49
C VAL A 33 -2.95 -4.35 9.26
N VAL A 34 -3.75 -4.45 10.33
CA VAL A 34 -5.18 -4.13 10.29
C VAL A 34 -5.38 -2.62 10.36
N ASP A 35 -5.74 -2.01 9.23
CA ASP A 35 -6.11 -0.59 9.15
C ASP A 35 -7.10 -0.34 7.99
N PRO A 36 -7.71 0.85 7.88
CA PRO A 36 -8.64 1.16 6.80
C PRO A 36 -8.04 1.11 5.40
N PHE A 37 -6.75 1.39 5.23
CA PHE A 37 -6.06 1.32 3.94
C PHE A 37 -6.00 -0.12 3.42
N TYR A 38 -5.53 -1.06 4.24
CA TYR A 38 -5.46 -2.47 3.84
C TYR A 38 -6.83 -3.14 3.76
N GLN A 39 -7.80 -2.72 4.55
CA GLN A 39 -9.18 -3.20 4.43
C GLN A 39 -9.81 -2.81 3.09
N VAL A 40 -9.56 -1.58 2.61
CA VAL A 40 -9.99 -1.17 1.25
C VAL A 40 -9.21 -1.91 0.16
N MET A 41 -7.92 -2.21 0.37
CA MET A 41 -7.15 -3.05 -0.56
C MET A 41 -7.72 -4.46 -0.63
N GLU A 42 -8.09 -5.05 0.50
CA GLU A 42 -8.76 -6.37 0.55
C GLU A 42 -10.09 -6.36 -0.18
N ILE A 43 -10.88 -5.27 -0.10
CA ILE A 43 -12.11 -5.13 -0.91
C ILE A 43 -11.76 -5.25 -2.41
N GLY A 44 -10.69 -4.59 -2.86
CA GLY A 44 -10.22 -4.68 -4.25
C GLY A 44 -9.77 -6.09 -4.65
N VAL A 45 -9.02 -6.76 -3.76
CA VAL A 45 -8.59 -8.16 -3.94
C VAL A 45 -9.80 -9.10 -4.05
N ASN A 46 -10.77 -8.99 -3.14
CA ASN A 46 -11.96 -9.84 -3.13
C ASN A 46 -12.89 -9.58 -4.32
N GLN A 47 -13.01 -8.32 -4.75
CA GLN A 47 -13.76 -7.97 -5.95
C GLN A 47 -13.12 -8.59 -7.19
N ALA A 48 -11.81 -8.46 -7.36
CA ALA A 48 -11.07 -9.08 -8.46
C ALA A 48 -11.17 -10.61 -8.43
N ALA A 49 -11.11 -11.23 -7.24
CA ALA A 49 -11.28 -12.67 -7.09
C ALA A 49 -12.65 -13.13 -7.59
N ALA A 50 -13.72 -12.39 -7.27
CA ALA A 50 -15.08 -12.67 -7.73
C ALA A 50 -15.20 -12.49 -9.26
N ASP A 51 -14.68 -11.38 -9.80
CA ASP A 51 -14.76 -11.04 -11.23
C ASP A 51 -13.95 -12.01 -12.12
N LEU A 52 -12.80 -12.48 -11.62
CA LEU A 52 -11.84 -13.29 -12.36
C LEU A 52 -11.93 -14.79 -12.01
N GLY A 53 -12.81 -15.19 -11.09
CA GLY A 53 -13.04 -16.59 -10.72
C GLY A 53 -11.89 -17.21 -9.93
N MET A 54 -11.13 -16.43 -9.16
CA MET A 54 -10.02 -16.88 -8.32
C MET A 54 -10.44 -17.16 -6.88
N GLU A 55 -9.59 -17.81 -6.10
CA GLU A 55 -9.76 -18.03 -4.66
C GLU A 55 -8.72 -17.22 -3.90
N VAL A 56 -9.13 -16.59 -2.79
CA VAL A 56 -8.25 -15.78 -1.95
C VAL A 56 -8.32 -16.27 -0.51
N VAL A 57 -7.16 -16.28 0.15
CA VAL A 57 -7.03 -16.46 1.59
C VAL A 57 -6.33 -15.23 2.14
N THR A 58 -7.01 -14.48 2.99
CA THR A 58 -6.44 -13.29 3.66
C THR A 58 -6.09 -13.60 5.11
N GLN A 59 -4.92 -13.18 5.54
CA GLN A 59 -4.52 -13.13 6.96
C GLN A 59 -3.79 -11.83 7.25
N TYR A 60 -4.13 -11.19 8.34
CA TYR A 60 -3.51 -9.96 8.83
C TYR A 60 -2.55 -10.26 9.98
N PRO A 61 -1.34 -9.69 10.00
CA PRO A 61 -0.59 -9.58 11.24
C PRO A 61 -1.28 -8.56 12.16
N ASP A 62 -1.19 -8.78 13.46
CA ASP A 62 -1.75 -7.91 14.50
C ASP A 62 -0.90 -6.64 14.72
N GLU A 63 0.36 -6.64 14.28
CA GLU A 63 1.30 -5.52 14.37
C GLU A 63 2.14 -5.41 13.10
N TRP A 64 2.58 -4.21 12.78
CA TRP A 64 3.56 -3.96 11.71
C TRP A 64 4.94 -4.45 12.13
N ASN A 65 5.17 -5.77 12.07
CA ASN A 65 6.37 -6.40 12.60
C ASN A 65 6.72 -7.68 11.84
N VAL A 66 8.01 -7.85 11.51
CA VAL A 66 8.54 -9.03 10.81
C VAL A 66 8.24 -10.32 11.59
N THR A 67 8.32 -10.29 12.93
CA THR A 67 8.06 -11.46 13.79
C THR A 67 6.58 -11.86 13.80
N LYS A 68 5.69 -10.97 13.36
CA LYS A 68 4.24 -11.21 13.22
C LYS A 68 3.88 -11.63 11.81
N GLN A 69 4.50 -11.02 10.78
CA GLN A 69 4.19 -11.32 9.39
C GLN A 69 4.84 -12.64 8.91
N THR A 70 6.06 -12.94 9.34
CA THR A 70 6.79 -14.15 8.91
C THR A 70 6.06 -15.46 9.23
N PRO A 71 5.49 -15.70 10.43
CA PRO A 71 4.75 -16.93 10.71
C PRO A 71 3.53 -17.14 9.82
N ILE A 72 2.84 -16.06 9.42
CA ILE A 72 1.71 -16.12 8.48
C ILE A 72 2.20 -16.54 7.09
N LEU A 73 3.31 -15.95 6.64
CA LEU A 73 3.95 -16.33 5.39
C LEU A 73 4.39 -17.81 5.39
N GLU A 74 4.98 -18.29 6.49
CA GLU A 74 5.36 -19.69 6.65
C GLU A 74 4.13 -20.62 6.63
N ALA A 75 3.02 -20.21 7.23
CA ALA A 75 1.76 -20.95 7.16
C ALA A 75 1.21 -20.99 5.72
N TYR A 76 1.35 -19.91 4.95
CA TYR A 76 0.99 -19.90 3.53
C TYR A 76 1.86 -20.86 2.71
N ILE A 77 3.16 -20.90 2.95
CA ILE A 77 4.08 -21.85 2.30
C ILE A 77 3.70 -23.29 2.66
N ALA A 78 3.45 -23.56 3.95
CA ALA A 78 3.12 -24.89 4.44
C ALA A 78 1.78 -25.44 3.92
N ARG A 79 0.85 -24.58 3.47
CA ARG A 79 -0.40 -25.02 2.82
C ARG A 79 -0.12 -25.82 1.54
N GLY A 80 0.89 -25.40 0.74
CA GLY A 80 1.30 -26.09 -0.48
C GLY A 80 0.28 -26.04 -1.63
N ASP A 81 -0.74 -25.16 -1.56
CA ASP A 81 -1.81 -25.04 -2.54
C ASP A 81 -1.98 -23.60 -3.10
N LEU A 82 -1.11 -22.66 -2.70
CA LEU A 82 -1.13 -21.29 -3.20
C LEU A 82 -0.25 -21.16 -4.46
N ASP A 83 -0.75 -20.46 -5.46
CA ASP A 83 -0.03 -20.14 -6.69
C ASP A 83 0.74 -18.83 -6.56
N TYR A 84 0.15 -17.84 -5.88
CA TYR A 84 0.71 -16.52 -5.67
C TYR A 84 0.53 -16.05 -4.23
N ILE A 85 1.45 -15.20 -3.78
CA ILE A 85 1.28 -14.37 -2.59
C ILE A 85 1.33 -12.92 -3.02
N ILE A 86 0.27 -12.17 -2.69
CA ILE A 86 0.20 -10.71 -2.76
C ILE A 86 0.47 -10.21 -1.35
N ILE A 87 1.54 -9.43 -1.17
CA ILE A 87 2.02 -9.04 0.16
C ILE A 87 2.44 -7.57 0.21
N ALA A 88 2.13 -6.92 1.33
CA ALA A 88 2.81 -5.69 1.74
C ALA A 88 3.93 -6.05 2.73
N PRO A 89 5.20 -6.20 2.28
CA PRO A 89 6.28 -6.55 3.19
C PRO A 89 6.52 -5.47 4.25
N VAL A 90 6.49 -5.87 5.53
CA VAL A 90 6.61 -4.95 6.66
C VAL A 90 8.03 -4.40 6.85
N ASP A 91 9.03 -4.98 6.20
CA ASP A 91 10.41 -4.50 6.19
C ASP A 91 11.06 -4.87 4.85
N LYS A 92 11.67 -3.88 4.19
CA LYS A 92 12.21 -4.02 2.83
C LYS A 92 13.43 -4.96 2.73
N GLU A 93 14.15 -5.18 3.82
CA GLU A 93 15.35 -6.03 3.86
C GLU A 93 15.06 -7.37 4.53
N GLN A 94 14.45 -7.36 5.72
CA GLN A 94 14.25 -8.57 6.52
C GLN A 94 13.26 -9.54 5.89
N MET A 95 12.31 -9.05 5.06
CA MET A 95 11.35 -9.91 4.36
C MET A 95 11.88 -10.55 3.08
N ILE A 96 13.09 -10.19 2.62
CA ILE A 96 13.68 -10.79 1.41
C ILE A 96 13.85 -12.30 1.56
N ALA A 97 14.54 -12.75 2.60
CA ALA A 97 14.82 -14.19 2.80
C ALA A 97 13.55 -15.03 3.05
N PRO A 98 12.58 -14.60 3.87
CA PRO A 98 11.28 -15.28 3.99
C PRO A 98 10.53 -15.41 2.67
N LEU A 99 10.49 -14.36 1.85
CA LEU A 99 9.79 -14.37 0.56
C LEU A 99 10.54 -15.18 -0.51
N GLN A 100 11.88 -15.24 -0.44
CA GLN A 100 12.65 -16.15 -1.29
C GLN A 100 12.28 -17.61 -1.01
N LYS A 101 12.04 -18.00 0.26
CA LYS A 101 11.56 -19.35 0.60
C LYS A 101 10.20 -19.67 -0.03
N ALA A 102 9.30 -18.68 -0.09
CA ALA A 102 8.01 -18.86 -0.76
C ALA A 102 8.20 -19.10 -2.27
N LEU A 103 9.08 -18.32 -2.91
CA LEU A 103 9.44 -18.52 -4.31
C LEU A 103 10.07 -19.90 -4.56
N ASP A 104 11.00 -20.34 -3.69
CA ASP A 104 11.67 -21.64 -3.78
C ASP A 104 10.66 -22.80 -3.61
N ALA A 105 9.55 -22.57 -2.90
CA ALA A 105 8.42 -23.49 -2.80
C ALA A 105 7.47 -23.44 -4.02
N GLY A 106 7.78 -22.62 -5.03
CA GLY A 106 7.01 -22.50 -6.28
C GLY A 106 5.90 -21.43 -6.23
N ILE A 107 5.79 -20.64 -5.16
CA ILE A 107 4.78 -19.59 -5.01
C ILE A 107 5.35 -18.28 -5.55
N LYS A 108 4.68 -17.66 -6.51
CA LYS A 108 5.12 -16.37 -7.08
C LYS A 108 4.69 -15.20 -6.20
N ILE A 109 5.50 -14.13 -6.21
CA ILE A 109 5.34 -12.99 -5.29
C ILE A 109 4.98 -11.73 -6.07
N ILE A 110 3.94 -11.03 -5.61
CA ILE A 110 3.59 -9.66 -6.02
C ILE A 110 3.62 -8.80 -4.76
N THR A 111 4.37 -7.71 -4.78
CA THR A 111 4.38 -6.76 -3.67
C THR A 111 3.42 -5.62 -3.93
N VAL A 112 2.68 -5.21 -2.89
CA VAL A 112 1.74 -4.09 -2.92
C VAL A 112 2.09 -3.08 -1.83
N ASP A 113 1.80 -1.79 -2.04
CA ASP A 113 2.08 -0.67 -1.12
C ASP A 113 3.56 -0.50 -0.77
N THR A 114 4.20 -1.53 -0.21
CA THR A 114 5.63 -1.57 0.13
C THR A 114 6.40 -2.51 -0.79
N PHE A 115 7.70 -2.29 -0.94
CA PHE A 115 8.57 -3.07 -1.81
C PHE A 115 9.77 -3.66 -1.05
N LEU A 116 10.47 -4.60 -1.68
CA LEU A 116 11.72 -5.20 -1.18
C LEU A 116 12.94 -4.49 -1.76
N GLY A 117 14.01 -4.40 -1.00
CA GLY A 117 15.28 -3.78 -1.40
C GLY A 117 15.09 -2.31 -1.78
N ASP A 118 15.50 -1.95 -2.97
CA ASP A 118 15.36 -0.61 -3.57
C ASP A 118 14.09 -0.44 -4.43
N GLY A 119 13.32 -1.53 -4.61
CA GLY A 119 12.11 -1.55 -5.43
C GLY A 119 12.35 -1.55 -6.94
N ASP A 120 13.61 -1.64 -7.40
CA ASP A 120 13.96 -1.91 -8.79
C ASP A 120 14.05 -3.44 -9.03
N TYR A 121 12.93 -4.02 -9.43
CA TYR A 121 12.85 -5.45 -9.70
C TYR A 121 13.41 -5.86 -11.09
N ILE A 122 14.14 -4.97 -11.75
CA ILE A 122 14.84 -5.24 -13.02
C ILE A 122 16.35 -5.30 -12.79
N ASN A 123 16.93 -4.26 -12.19
CA ASN A 123 18.38 -4.11 -12.03
C ASN A 123 18.84 -4.05 -10.57
N GLY A 124 17.89 -3.99 -9.63
CA GLY A 124 18.18 -3.91 -8.19
C GLY A 124 18.68 -5.21 -7.58
N PRO A 125 18.97 -5.22 -6.28
CA PRO A 125 19.46 -6.39 -5.57
C PRO A 125 18.39 -7.49 -5.40
N VAL A 126 17.11 -7.14 -5.55
CA VAL A 126 15.97 -8.07 -5.43
C VAL A 126 15.16 -8.01 -6.72
N THR A 127 15.13 -9.10 -7.48
CA THR A 127 14.47 -9.14 -8.80
C THR A 127 13.38 -10.21 -8.93
N PHE A 128 13.21 -11.03 -7.90
CA PHE A 128 12.29 -12.16 -7.96
C PHE A 128 10.80 -11.80 -7.87
N PRO A 129 10.33 -10.69 -7.25
CA PRO A 129 8.92 -10.36 -7.31
C PRO A 129 8.46 -10.11 -8.76
N LEU A 130 7.24 -10.55 -9.06
CA LEU A 130 6.64 -10.36 -10.37
C LEU A 130 6.47 -8.88 -10.69
N SER A 131 5.92 -8.14 -9.74
CA SER A 131 5.70 -6.69 -9.82
C SER A 131 5.63 -6.07 -8.42
N TYR A 132 5.85 -4.76 -8.34
CA TYR A 132 5.43 -3.87 -7.25
C TYR A 132 4.28 -2.99 -7.74
N ILE A 133 3.19 -2.95 -6.98
CA ILE A 133 2.01 -2.11 -7.26
C ILE A 133 1.76 -1.22 -6.05
N GLY A 134 1.96 0.08 -6.19
CA GLY A 134 1.86 1.02 -5.08
C GLY A 134 1.83 2.47 -5.54
N SER A 135 1.95 3.40 -4.60
CA SER A 135 2.04 4.83 -4.89
C SER A 135 3.48 5.25 -5.23
N ASP A 136 3.64 6.39 -5.92
CA ASP A 136 4.93 7.10 -5.96
C ASP A 136 5.12 7.83 -4.63
N ASN A 137 5.61 7.10 -3.63
CA ASN A 137 5.70 7.60 -2.27
C ASN A 137 6.66 8.79 -2.13
N THR A 138 7.74 8.85 -2.94
CA THR A 138 8.63 10.03 -2.95
C THR A 138 7.89 11.25 -3.49
N GLU A 139 7.13 11.12 -4.58
CA GLU A 139 6.31 12.21 -5.09
C GLU A 139 5.17 12.58 -4.12
N GLY A 140 4.58 11.60 -3.43
CA GLY A 140 3.60 11.85 -2.37
C GLY A 140 4.17 12.75 -1.26
N GLY A 141 5.40 12.48 -0.81
CA GLY A 141 6.11 13.34 0.14
C GLY A 141 6.38 14.75 -0.40
N ARG A 142 6.76 14.86 -1.68
CA ARG A 142 6.94 16.17 -2.34
C ARG A 142 5.62 16.94 -2.44
N ILE A 143 4.51 16.29 -2.75
CA ILE A 143 3.18 16.92 -2.78
C ILE A 143 2.84 17.47 -1.39
N ALA A 144 3.02 16.67 -0.34
CA ALA A 144 2.77 17.09 1.04
C ALA A 144 3.60 18.32 1.44
N ALA A 145 4.90 18.31 1.12
CA ALA A 145 5.79 19.43 1.43
C ALA A 145 5.42 20.69 0.64
N ARG A 146 5.14 20.57 -0.68
CA ARG A 146 4.70 21.72 -1.50
C ARG A 146 3.43 22.36 -0.95
N ALA A 147 2.48 21.55 -0.48
CA ALA A 147 1.25 22.06 0.12
C ALA A 147 1.53 22.87 1.40
N LEU A 148 2.44 22.41 2.27
CA LEU A 148 2.85 23.17 3.45
C LEU A 148 3.62 24.43 3.07
N VAL A 149 4.57 24.36 2.12
CA VAL A 149 5.31 25.52 1.63
C VAL A 149 4.36 26.61 1.10
N GLU A 150 3.40 26.21 0.27
CA GLU A 150 2.40 27.13 -0.28
C GLU A 150 1.51 27.72 0.82
N LYS A 151 0.99 26.89 1.72
CA LYS A 151 0.10 27.32 2.80
C LYS A 151 0.77 28.25 3.80
N LEU A 152 2.07 28.06 4.03
CA LEU A 152 2.89 28.86 4.96
C LEU A 152 3.59 30.05 4.27
N GLY A 153 3.34 30.28 2.98
CA GLY A 153 3.96 31.38 2.23
C GLY A 153 5.49 31.27 2.10
N GLY A 154 6.02 30.05 2.09
CA GLY A 154 7.44 29.74 1.88
C GLY A 154 8.32 29.91 3.11
N SER A 155 7.76 30.10 4.33
CA SER A 155 8.53 30.26 5.55
C SER A 155 7.83 29.64 6.76
N GLY A 156 8.57 28.93 7.59
CA GLY A 156 8.07 28.35 8.84
C GLY A 156 8.75 27.06 9.24
N LYS A 157 8.53 26.66 10.49
CA LYS A 157 9.01 25.40 11.06
C LYS A 157 8.03 24.27 10.75
N VAL A 158 8.54 23.13 10.29
CA VAL A 158 7.74 21.95 9.98
C VAL A 158 8.31 20.70 10.62
N TYR A 159 7.45 19.72 10.86
CA TYR A 159 7.78 18.46 11.53
C TYR A 159 7.21 17.27 10.75
N ILE A 160 7.90 16.13 10.78
CA ILE A 160 7.42 14.87 10.23
C ILE A 160 7.06 13.93 11.37
N GLN A 161 5.80 13.50 11.46
CA GLN A 161 5.40 12.36 12.26
C GLN A 161 5.44 11.12 11.37
N ASN A 162 6.46 10.29 11.58
CA ASN A 162 6.68 9.03 10.84
C ASN A 162 6.25 7.82 11.68
N THR A 163 6.36 6.61 11.14
CA THR A 163 5.93 5.36 11.79
C THR A 163 7.08 4.46 12.18
N ASN A 164 7.68 3.76 11.23
CA ASN A 164 8.75 2.80 11.46
C ASN A 164 9.90 3.02 10.45
N PRO A 165 11.16 3.02 10.88
CA PRO A 165 12.28 3.05 9.95
C PRO A 165 12.38 1.70 9.19
N GLY A 166 12.77 1.74 7.90
CA GLY A 166 12.92 0.54 7.07
C GLY A 166 11.64 0.14 6.32
N VAL A 167 10.53 0.82 6.56
CA VAL A 167 9.30 0.67 5.76
C VAL A 167 9.45 1.50 4.49
N SER A 168 9.49 0.83 3.34
CA SER A 168 9.86 1.46 2.06
C SER A 168 8.96 2.62 1.65
N SER A 169 7.66 2.54 1.93
CA SER A 169 6.70 3.59 1.56
C SER A 169 6.88 4.86 2.39
N VAL A 170 6.95 4.75 3.71
CA VAL A 170 7.05 5.93 4.60
C VAL A 170 8.46 6.54 4.60
N ASP A 171 9.51 5.73 4.44
CA ASP A 171 10.87 6.23 4.20
C ASP A 171 10.91 7.11 2.93
N ALA A 172 10.30 6.65 1.83
CA ALA A 172 10.25 7.39 0.58
C ALA A 172 9.43 8.70 0.69
N ARG A 173 8.30 8.68 1.45
CA ARG A 173 7.50 9.89 1.74
C ARG A 173 8.34 10.92 2.49
N ALA A 174 9.07 10.50 3.54
CA ALA A 174 9.94 11.37 4.30
C ALA A 174 11.07 11.98 3.43
N VAL A 175 11.70 11.17 2.57
CA VAL A 175 12.72 11.65 1.62
C VAL A 175 12.16 12.73 0.69
N GLY A 176 11.02 12.48 0.04
CA GLY A 176 10.39 13.44 -0.87
C GLY A 176 9.99 14.75 -0.16
N PHE A 177 9.50 14.66 1.08
CA PHE A 177 9.19 15.82 1.90
C PHE A 177 10.45 16.64 2.20
N GLN A 178 11.51 16.00 2.69
CA GLN A 178 12.79 16.64 3.03
C GLN A 178 13.43 17.34 1.83
N GLU A 179 13.38 16.73 0.63
CA GLU A 179 13.91 17.35 -0.59
C GLU A 179 13.27 18.70 -0.89
N VAL A 180 11.95 18.81 -0.77
CA VAL A 180 11.23 20.07 -1.02
C VAL A 180 11.51 21.09 0.08
N ILE A 181 11.51 20.69 1.35
CA ILE A 181 11.81 21.60 2.46
C ILE A 181 13.24 22.14 2.31
N ALA A 182 14.22 21.29 2.02
CA ALA A 182 15.62 21.73 1.80
C ALA A 182 15.79 22.70 0.61
N ALA A 183 14.93 22.60 -0.40
CA ALA A 183 14.92 23.49 -1.56
C ALA A 183 14.25 24.86 -1.28
N ASN A 184 13.63 25.06 -0.11
CA ASN A 184 12.93 26.27 0.29
C ASN A 184 13.61 26.89 1.54
N PRO A 185 14.55 27.83 1.39
CA PRO A 185 15.41 28.32 2.49
C PRO A 185 14.66 28.99 3.66
N GLY A 186 13.40 29.41 3.45
CA GLY A 186 12.55 29.94 4.51
C GLY A 186 11.89 28.87 5.38
N MET A 187 11.95 27.61 4.95
CA MET A 187 11.37 26.47 5.67
C MET A 187 12.45 25.78 6.53
N GLU A 188 12.08 25.35 7.71
CA GLU A 188 12.95 24.61 8.63
C GLU A 188 12.30 23.30 9.05
N LEU A 189 12.96 22.14 8.80
CA LEU A 189 12.54 20.87 9.36
C LEU A 189 13.13 20.73 10.77
N VAL A 190 12.27 20.80 11.81
CA VAL A 190 12.70 20.74 13.21
C VAL A 190 12.91 19.31 13.73
N GLY A 191 12.47 18.31 13.00
CA GLY A 191 12.69 16.91 13.34
C GLY A 191 11.73 15.94 12.70
N MET A 192 11.98 14.65 12.98
CA MET A 192 11.14 13.52 12.59
C MET A 192 11.18 12.50 13.73
N GLU A 193 10.02 12.00 14.15
CA GLU A 193 9.89 10.98 15.18
C GLU A 193 9.05 9.80 14.63
N TYR A 194 9.19 8.62 15.25
CA TYR A 194 8.60 7.36 14.79
C TYR A 194 7.62 6.85 15.84
N CYS A 195 6.37 6.61 15.45
CA CYS A 195 5.28 6.23 16.36
C CYS A 195 4.94 4.73 16.35
N GLU A 196 5.69 3.89 15.64
CA GLU A 196 5.50 2.43 15.60
C GLU A 196 4.07 2.00 15.18
N ASP A 197 3.43 2.79 14.29
CA ASP A 197 2.02 2.64 13.88
C ASP A 197 1.00 2.71 15.04
N ASP A 198 1.32 3.47 16.10
CA ASP A 198 0.41 3.79 17.20
C ASP A 198 0.03 5.27 17.19
N ALA A 199 -1.26 5.55 17.02
CA ALA A 199 -1.80 6.91 17.00
C ALA A 199 -1.68 7.64 18.36
N ASN A 200 -1.64 6.91 19.47
CA ASN A 200 -1.46 7.52 20.80
C ASN A 200 0.01 7.96 20.98
N ILE A 201 0.96 7.10 20.58
CA ILE A 201 2.40 7.47 20.57
C ILE A 201 2.61 8.68 19.66
N ALA A 202 2.01 8.68 18.45
CA ALA A 202 2.08 9.82 17.53
C ALA A 202 1.52 11.11 18.16
N ALA A 203 0.40 11.01 18.91
CA ALA A 203 -0.19 12.17 19.59
C ALA A 203 0.70 12.68 20.73
N GLU A 204 1.29 11.80 21.54
CA GLU A 204 2.22 12.14 22.61
C GLU A 204 3.50 12.82 22.07
N GLN A 205 4.11 12.24 21.04
CA GLN A 205 5.29 12.79 20.38
C GLN A 205 5.00 14.16 19.76
N THR A 206 3.89 14.27 19.01
CA THR A 206 3.48 15.56 18.41
C THR A 206 3.19 16.61 19.48
N ALA A 207 2.53 16.26 20.59
CA ALA A 207 2.29 17.20 21.70
C ALA A 207 3.61 17.69 22.34
N ALA A 208 4.60 16.80 22.49
CA ALA A 208 5.92 17.15 22.97
C ALA A 208 6.65 18.11 21.99
N VAL A 209 6.52 17.86 20.67
CA VAL A 209 7.09 18.76 19.65
C VAL A 209 6.42 20.12 19.68
N LEU A 210 5.08 20.21 19.79
CA LEU A 210 4.33 21.47 19.92
C LEU A 210 4.78 22.31 21.15
N GLN A 211 5.14 21.64 22.26
CA GLN A 211 5.65 22.31 23.45
C GLN A 211 7.11 22.80 23.27
N ARG A 212 7.95 21.99 22.63
CA ARG A 212 9.38 22.31 22.40
C ARG A 212 9.56 23.37 21.33
N GLU A 213 8.68 23.36 20.31
CA GLU A 213 8.71 24.27 19.16
C GLU A 213 7.43 25.12 19.11
N PRO A 214 7.29 26.17 19.92
CA PRO A 214 6.07 26.98 19.96
C PRO A 214 5.77 27.73 18.66
N GLU A 215 6.76 27.85 17.76
CA GLU A 215 6.62 28.43 16.42
C GLU A 215 6.40 27.36 15.32
N LEU A 216 6.10 26.10 15.70
CA LEU A 216 5.79 25.06 14.74
C LEU A 216 4.58 25.47 13.91
N ALA A 217 4.75 25.52 12.59
CA ALA A 217 3.74 25.99 11.65
C ALA A 217 3.09 24.86 10.83
N GLY A 218 3.78 23.72 10.67
CA GLY A 218 3.25 22.62 9.87
C GLY A 218 3.71 21.25 10.31
N ILE A 219 2.87 20.25 10.09
CA ILE A 219 3.13 18.84 10.40
C ILE A 219 2.76 17.99 9.19
N PHE A 220 3.62 17.03 8.84
CA PHE A 220 3.32 15.98 7.91
C PHE A 220 3.17 14.63 8.62
N GLY A 221 1.94 14.11 8.68
CA GLY A 221 1.66 12.74 9.12
C GLY A 221 1.76 11.79 7.93
N VAL A 222 2.75 10.89 7.95
CA VAL A 222 3.13 10.14 6.76
C VAL A 222 2.21 8.97 6.41
N ASN A 223 1.34 8.53 7.33
CA ASN A 223 0.35 7.47 7.12
C ASN A 223 -0.87 7.66 8.03
N VAL A 224 -1.78 6.66 8.07
CA VAL A 224 -3.02 6.65 8.87
C VAL A 224 -2.75 7.03 10.33
N PHE A 225 -1.88 6.29 11.01
CA PHE A 225 -1.67 6.41 12.46
C PHE A 225 -0.94 7.70 12.84
N SER A 226 0.11 8.04 12.10
CA SER A 226 0.88 9.27 12.31
C SER A 226 0.03 10.51 12.05
N ALA A 227 -0.80 10.52 11.01
CA ALA A 227 -1.69 11.63 10.71
C ALA A 227 -2.82 11.77 11.75
N GLN A 228 -3.39 10.66 12.20
CA GLN A 228 -4.41 10.64 13.25
C GLN A 228 -3.86 11.21 14.56
N GLY A 229 -2.69 10.75 15.00
CA GLY A 229 -2.06 11.22 16.22
C GLY A 229 -1.67 12.69 16.14
N ALA A 230 -1.06 13.14 15.03
CA ALA A 230 -0.73 14.54 14.81
C ALA A 230 -1.97 15.45 14.85
N GLY A 231 -3.05 15.04 14.13
CA GLY A 231 -4.32 15.78 14.15
C GLY A 231 -4.94 15.86 15.56
N ASN A 232 -4.91 14.76 16.31
CA ASN A 232 -5.41 14.72 17.71
C ASN A 232 -4.61 15.64 18.63
N ALA A 233 -3.28 15.69 18.51
CA ALA A 233 -2.44 16.59 19.31
C ALA A 233 -2.73 18.06 18.99
N VAL A 234 -2.81 18.43 17.71
CA VAL A 234 -3.16 19.80 17.27
C VAL A 234 -4.55 20.20 17.76
N LYS A 235 -5.54 19.31 17.65
CA LYS A 235 -6.91 19.52 18.13
C LYS A 235 -6.92 19.73 19.64
N THR A 236 -6.26 18.88 20.41
CA THR A 236 -6.20 18.94 21.88
C THR A 236 -5.50 20.21 22.38
N ALA A 237 -4.47 20.66 21.66
CA ALA A 237 -3.77 21.91 21.95
C ALA A 237 -4.55 23.18 21.54
N GLY A 238 -5.70 23.03 20.85
CA GLY A 238 -6.49 24.16 20.35
C GLY A 238 -5.79 24.93 19.22
N LEU A 239 -4.88 24.28 18.48
CA LEU A 239 -4.06 24.89 17.44
C LEU A 239 -4.58 24.62 16.01
N GLY A 240 -5.82 24.13 15.87
CA GLY A 240 -6.45 23.95 14.58
C GLY A 240 -6.44 25.21 13.74
N GLY A 241 -5.97 25.14 12.51
CA GLY A 241 -5.79 26.28 11.62
C GLY A 241 -4.55 27.14 11.87
N ALA A 242 -3.99 27.13 13.09
CA ALA A 242 -2.70 27.79 13.39
C ALA A 242 -1.52 26.90 12.99
N VAL A 243 -1.59 25.60 13.29
CA VAL A 243 -0.64 24.59 12.81
C VAL A 243 -1.27 23.84 11.64
N GLN A 244 -0.64 23.86 10.49
CA GLN A 244 -1.13 23.23 9.28
C GLN A 244 -0.77 21.72 9.28
N VAL A 245 -1.76 20.84 9.23
CA VAL A 245 -1.51 19.38 9.19
C VAL A 245 -1.81 18.86 7.79
N VAL A 246 -0.82 18.24 7.16
CA VAL A 246 -1.01 17.42 5.97
C VAL A 246 -1.07 15.96 6.38
N ALA A 247 -2.18 15.32 6.10
CA ALA A 247 -2.42 13.92 6.40
C ALA A 247 -2.23 13.06 5.15
N TYR A 248 -1.61 11.91 5.32
CA TYR A 248 -1.63 10.84 4.34
C TYR A 248 -2.78 9.89 4.69
N ASP A 249 -3.41 9.32 3.65
CA ASP A 249 -4.54 8.39 3.75
C ASP A 249 -5.89 9.02 4.15
N ALA A 250 -6.89 8.79 3.30
CA ALA A 250 -8.21 9.43 3.41
C ALA A 250 -9.16 8.61 4.31
N THR A 251 -8.79 8.41 5.57
CA THR A 251 -9.68 7.79 6.56
C THR A 251 -10.86 8.69 6.90
N LYS A 252 -11.93 8.12 7.47
CA LYS A 252 -13.08 8.91 7.94
C LYS A 252 -12.66 10.01 8.91
N ASP A 253 -11.75 9.69 9.85
CA ASP A 253 -11.24 10.63 10.84
C ASP A 253 -10.41 11.75 10.20
N ALA A 254 -9.55 11.44 9.22
CA ALA A 254 -8.78 12.44 8.48
C ALA A 254 -9.71 13.41 7.72
N ILE A 255 -10.77 12.90 7.10
CA ILE A 255 -11.78 13.70 6.39
C ILE A 255 -12.61 14.54 7.36
N GLU A 256 -13.00 14.02 8.52
CA GLU A 256 -13.67 14.79 9.55
C GLU A 256 -12.77 15.91 10.07
N ASN A 257 -11.51 15.63 10.35
CA ASN A 257 -10.53 16.63 10.77
C ASN A 257 -10.28 17.68 9.68
N LEU A 258 -10.32 17.31 8.40
CA LEU A 258 -10.25 18.24 7.28
C LEU A 258 -11.46 19.20 7.29
N ARG A 259 -12.69 18.69 7.41
CA ARG A 259 -13.92 19.50 7.50
C ARG A 259 -13.93 20.43 8.70
N ASN A 260 -13.32 20.00 9.80
CA ASN A 260 -13.20 20.77 11.04
C ASN A 260 -11.99 21.74 11.06
N GLY A 261 -11.22 21.84 9.98
CA GLY A 261 -10.06 22.73 9.87
C GLY A 261 -8.86 22.34 10.74
N ILE A 262 -8.81 21.10 11.26
CA ILE A 262 -7.64 20.56 11.97
C ILE A 262 -6.58 20.07 10.97
N VAL A 263 -7.03 19.39 9.91
CA VAL A 263 -6.20 18.95 8.79
C VAL A 263 -6.42 19.93 7.63
N THR A 264 -5.35 20.28 6.95
CA THR A 264 -5.35 21.25 5.83
C THR A 264 -5.54 20.54 4.49
N MET A 265 -4.96 19.36 4.35
CA MET A 265 -4.98 18.55 3.15
C MET A 265 -4.87 17.07 3.51
N VAL A 266 -5.59 16.24 2.77
CA VAL A 266 -5.45 14.78 2.83
C VAL A 266 -4.94 14.28 1.47
N LEU A 267 -3.84 13.52 1.48
CA LEU A 267 -3.33 12.86 0.30
C LEU A 267 -3.82 11.39 0.30
N ALA A 268 -4.84 11.14 -0.50
CA ALA A 268 -5.45 9.82 -0.61
C ALA A 268 -4.70 8.94 -1.60
N GLN A 269 -4.35 7.72 -1.21
CA GLN A 269 -3.88 6.66 -2.09
C GLN A 269 -5.07 5.93 -2.74
N LYS A 270 -4.78 4.91 -3.56
CA LYS A 270 -5.78 4.10 -4.25
C LYS A 270 -5.64 2.60 -3.89
N PRO A 271 -5.87 2.23 -2.62
CA PRO A 271 -5.64 0.85 -2.18
C PRO A 271 -6.53 -0.17 -2.88
N PHE A 272 -7.78 0.16 -3.20
CA PHE A 272 -8.64 -0.72 -4.00
C PHE A 272 -7.97 -1.09 -5.33
N ASP A 273 -7.46 -0.09 -6.05
CA ASP A 273 -6.82 -0.30 -7.36
C ASP A 273 -5.54 -1.16 -7.19
N MET A 274 -4.77 -0.97 -6.11
CA MET A 274 -3.57 -1.78 -5.84
C MET A 274 -3.91 -3.26 -5.68
N GLY A 275 -4.92 -3.57 -4.88
CA GLY A 275 -5.39 -4.94 -4.66
C GLY A 275 -5.96 -5.58 -5.92
N TYR A 276 -6.83 -4.85 -6.62
CA TYR A 276 -7.46 -5.33 -7.84
C TYR A 276 -6.43 -5.62 -8.95
N LEU A 277 -5.53 -4.69 -9.22
CA LEU A 277 -4.46 -4.84 -10.22
C LEU A 277 -3.49 -5.98 -9.88
N ALA A 278 -3.18 -6.21 -8.61
CA ALA A 278 -2.31 -7.32 -8.21
C ALA A 278 -2.93 -8.67 -8.58
N MET A 279 -4.23 -8.81 -8.44
CA MET A 279 -4.97 -10.01 -8.86
C MET A 279 -4.99 -10.18 -10.39
N GLU A 280 -5.19 -9.09 -11.15
CA GLU A 280 -5.11 -9.11 -12.61
C GLU A 280 -3.70 -9.50 -13.08
N PHE A 281 -2.64 -9.04 -12.39
CA PHE A 281 -1.26 -9.41 -12.73
C PHE A 281 -0.97 -10.88 -12.45
N ALA A 282 -1.49 -11.43 -11.35
CA ALA A 282 -1.39 -12.86 -11.07
C ALA A 282 -2.05 -13.70 -12.18
N LEU A 283 -3.26 -13.32 -12.62
CA LEU A 283 -3.96 -13.99 -13.70
C LEU A 283 -3.24 -13.87 -15.06
N ALA A 284 -2.74 -12.67 -15.37
CA ALA A 284 -2.03 -12.42 -16.62
C ALA A 284 -0.74 -13.26 -16.70
N ASP A 285 0.06 -13.31 -15.63
CA ASP A 285 1.26 -14.15 -15.54
C ASP A 285 0.91 -15.65 -15.63
N HIS A 286 -0.11 -16.09 -14.92
CA HIS A 286 -0.61 -17.47 -15.00
C HIS A 286 -1.04 -17.86 -16.43
N SER A 287 -1.61 -16.91 -17.15
CA SER A 287 -2.04 -17.08 -18.55
C SER A 287 -0.89 -16.99 -19.56
N GLY A 288 0.36 -16.80 -19.11
CA GLY A 288 1.56 -16.78 -19.94
C GLY A 288 1.94 -15.40 -20.48
N VAL A 289 1.41 -14.30 -19.95
CA VAL A 289 1.85 -12.95 -20.28
C VAL A 289 3.23 -12.70 -19.65
N THR A 290 4.25 -12.41 -20.47
CA THR A 290 5.65 -12.27 -20.02
C THR A 290 6.12 -10.82 -19.91
N SER A 291 5.34 -9.85 -20.40
CA SER A 291 5.69 -8.43 -20.46
C SER A 291 4.97 -7.58 -19.40
N LEU A 292 4.77 -8.12 -18.20
CA LEU A 292 4.19 -7.34 -17.10
C LEU A 292 5.19 -6.30 -16.59
N PRO A 293 4.74 -5.05 -16.34
CA PRO A 293 5.59 -4.03 -15.76
C PRO A 293 6.04 -4.44 -14.35
N LYS A 294 7.32 -4.25 -14.07
CA LYS A 294 7.89 -4.55 -12.75
C LYS A 294 7.50 -3.55 -11.67
N ARG A 295 6.98 -2.38 -12.06
CA ARG A 295 6.49 -1.33 -11.16
C ARG A 295 5.28 -0.64 -11.76
N VAL A 296 4.23 -0.51 -10.95
CA VAL A 296 3.00 0.23 -11.29
C VAL A 296 2.71 1.25 -10.20
N GLN A 297 2.47 2.49 -10.61
CA GLN A 297 2.13 3.60 -9.73
C GLN A 297 0.65 3.95 -9.90
N THR A 298 -0.14 3.86 -8.82
CA THR A 298 -1.59 4.08 -8.86
C THR A 298 -1.99 5.55 -8.76
N GLY A 299 -1.03 6.46 -8.47
CA GLY A 299 -1.27 7.88 -8.30
C GLY A 299 -2.02 8.23 -7.02
N PHE A 300 -2.43 9.52 -6.91
CA PHE A 300 -3.06 10.09 -5.73
C PHE A 300 -4.33 10.87 -6.05
N ALA A 301 -5.17 11.09 -5.03
CA ALA A 301 -6.16 12.15 -5.00
C ALA A 301 -5.80 13.14 -3.88
N VAL A 302 -5.73 14.43 -4.21
CA VAL A 302 -5.48 15.51 -3.24
C VAL A 302 -6.82 16.05 -2.79
N ILE A 303 -7.16 15.85 -1.51
CA ILE A 303 -8.43 16.25 -0.92
C ILE A 303 -8.20 17.45 0.00
N THR A 304 -8.92 18.52 -0.25
CA THR A 304 -8.90 19.78 0.51
C THR A 304 -10.31 20.18 0.93
N ALA A 305 -10.46 21.22 1.74
CA ALA A 305 -11.76 21.74 2.11
C ALA A 305 -12.61 22.15 0.91
N ASP A 306 -11.98 22.53 -0.21
CA ASP A 306 -12.67 23.01 -1.41
C ASP A 306 -13.31 21.89 -2.24
N ASN A 307 -12.79 20.63 -2.13
CA ASN A 307 -13.24 19.50 -2.96
C ASN A 307 -13.71 18.28 -2.17
N VAL A 308 -13.66 18.29 -0.85
CA VAL A 308 -13.97 17.12 0.02
C VAL A 308 -15.43 16.63 -0.15
N ASP A 309 -16.34 17.50 -0.57
CA ASP A 309 -17.74 17.15 -0.79
C ASP A 309 -18.07 16.90 -2.28
N ASP A 310 -17.07 16.97 -3.17
CA ASP A 310 -17.23 16.61 -4.57
C ASP A 310 -17.34 15.09 -4.71
N PRO A 311 -18.40 14.56 -5.37
CA PRO A 311 -18.57 13.12 -5.59
C PRO A 311 -17.39 12.46 -6.30
N GLU A 312 -16.62 13.17 -7.11
CA GLU A 312 -15.42 12.65 -7.77
C GLU A 312 -14.36 12.25 -6.75
N PHE A 313 -14.23 13.00 -5.65
CA PHE A 313 -13.26 12.71 -4.57
C PHE A 313 -13.81 11.77 -3.51
N ALA A 314 -15.14 11.65 -3.35
CA ALA A 314 -15.76 10.78 -2.35
C ALA A 314 -15.36 9.29 -2.49
N ARG A 315 -15.08 8.84 -3.71
CA ARG A 315 -14.63 7.45 -3.99
C ARG A 315 -13.24 7.11 -3.44
N PHE A 316 -12.44 8.12 -3.09
CA PHE A 316 -11.10 7.93 -2.53
C PHE A 316 -11.08 7.95 -1.01
N ILE A 317 -12.22 8.23 -0.37
CA ILE A 317 -12.37 8.14 1.09
C ILE A 317 -12.49 6.67 1.46
N TYR A 318 -11.64 6.21 2.40
CA TYR A 318 -11.61 4.81 2.81
C TYR A 318 -12.88 4.44 3.56
N GLN A 319 -13.76 3.73 2.86
CA GLN A 319 -15.00 3.22 3.42
C GLN A 319 -14.84 1.74 3.72
N VAL A 320 -14.69 1.44 5.01
CA VAL A 320 -14.66 0.07 5.50
C VAL A 320 -15.99 -0.26 6.14
N PRO A 321 -16.47 -1.51 6.03
CA PRO A 321 -17.74 -1.97 6.59
C PRO A 321 -17.86 -1.76 8.10
#